data_822f441647f11e1b82f6106528f4ddb9
#
_entry.id   822f441647f11e1b82f6106528f4ddb9
#
_cell.length_a   1.000
_cell.length_b   1.000
_cell.length_c   1.000
_cell.angle_alpha   90.00
_cell.angle_beta   90.00
_cell.angle_gamma   90.00
#
_symmetry.space_group_name_H-M   'P 1'
#
loop_
_entity.id
_entity.type
_entity.pdbx_description
1 polymer ?
#
loop_
_entity_poly.entity_id
_entity_poly.type
_entity_poly.pdbx_seq_one_letter_code
_entity_poly.pdbx_strand_id
1 'polypeptide(L)'
;MRKPTARIVFSLTLIVLAVGFLFPLWLAVRNGFVSPDGQFTLRYLTGVFRNPVYLEGLLNSLRIAAGTTLLATLFALPPAWLSNRYSFAGKTGLNALILVPMILPPFVGAIGFQQILGQYGALNALLGLNIDWLGRGQWAGVILLQSLSLFPVMYLNITAALANIDPAMDEAAQNLGASGFARFRRITLPLMMPGLFAGGTIVFIWAFTELGTPLIMNYTRVASVQVYDALKEIGGNPFPFALVFVMLAVSAGLYFLSKLLVGGRTYTLPGKTATAFQAVRLAGGRAWLVRLPFLLLIMLALLPHFGVILTSFTAPGGWYHTILPQAFTTGNYSEALGHGITVSSIRNSLGFSLLAMIFTLVFGIGIAFVTVRSNLRFRGLLDGLAMLPLAVPGLVMASGYLALSSLLSNLETVRNSPALLNLFDVKTNPTLFLVLAYGIRRLPYMVRSAAAGLQQTSAELEESAANLGASPGVSLRRITLPLITAHLIAGALLTFSFSMLEVSDSLMLAQREEFYPITKTIYELFQLIGTGKYIASALGVWAMLFLAVTLVGSSLLLGKKLGALFRT
;
A
#
# COMPACT_ATOMS: atom_id res chain seq x y z
N MET A 1 -29.06 16.51 1.89
CA MET A 1 -29.55 15.24 2.54
C MET A 1 -30.42 15.58 3.75
N ARG A 2 -31.60 14.92 3.91
CA ARG A 2 -32.44 15.14 5.11
C ARG A 2 -31.67 14.72 6.36
N LYS A 3 -31.73 15.52 7.44
CA LYS A 3 -31.01 15.25 8.71
C LYS A 3 -31.17 13.81 9.25
N PRO A 4 -32.35 13.15 9.20
CA PRO A 4 -32.50 11.77 9.70
C PRO A 4 -31.70 10.75 8.88
N THR A 5 -31.72 10.83 7.53
CA THR A 5 -30.96 9.91 6.67
C THR A 5 -29.45 10.06 6.89
N ALA A 6 -28.95 11.31 7.06
CA ALA A 6 -27.54 11.54 7.38
C ALA A 6 -27.14 10.92 8.72
N ARG A 7 -28.02 10.96 9.73
CA ARG A 7 -27.77 10.33 11.04
C ARG A 7 -27.73 8.82 10.94
N ILE A 8 -28.64 8.20 10.19
CA ILE A 8 -28.65 6.74 9.99
C ILE A 8 -27.34 6.28 9.33
N VAL A 9 -26.95 6.92 8.21
CA VAL A 9 -25.70 6.58 7.51
C VAL A 9 -24.48 6.80 8.40
N PHE A 10 -24.44 7.92 9.14
CA PHE A 10 -23.40 8.22 10.12
C PHE A 10 -23.30 7.11 11.19
N SER A 11 -24.43 6.74 11.82
CA SER A 11 -24.42 5.71 12.87
C SER A 11 -24.01 4.34 12.33
N LEU A 12 -24.52 3.94 11.17
CA LEU A 12 -24.19 2.66 10.54
C LEU A 12 -22.68 2.58 10.20
N THR A 13 -22.14 3.64 9.56
CA THR A 13 -20.72 3.68 9.21
C THR A 13 -19.83 3.74 10.45
N LEU A 14 -20.25 4.44 11.50
CA LEU A 14 -19.53 4.49 12.77
C LEU A 14 -19.52 3.12 13.47
N ILE A 15 -20.65 2.39 13.49
CA ILE A 15 -20.73 1.03 14.04
C ILE A 15 -19.80 0.08 13.27
N VAL A 16 -19.80 0.13 11.94
CA VAL A 16 -18.92 -0.70 11.13
C VAL A 16 -17.43 -0.40 11.42
N LEU A 17 -17.06 0.86 11.55
CA LEU A 17 -15.69 1.22 11.93
C LEU A 17 -15.37 0.84 13.38
N ALA A 18 -16.31 0.97 14.30
CA ALA A 18 -16.11 0.58 15.69
C ALA A 18 -15.91 -0.94 15.82
N VAL A 19 -16.79 -1.73 15.21
CA VAL A 19 -16.77 -3.20 15.33
C VAL A 19 -15.73 -3.84 14.41
N GLY A 20 -15.61 -3.35 13.17
CA GLY A 20 -14.72 -3.96 12.16
C GLY A 20 -13.29 -3.44 12.24
N PHE A 21 -13.03 -2.28 12.83
CA PHE A 21 -11.69 -1.67 12.89
C PHE A 21 -11.20 -1.46 14.32
N LEU A 22 -11.91 -0.65 15.12
CA LEU A 22 -11.41 -0.26 16.44
C LEU A 22 -11.42 -1.42 17.44
N PHE A 23 -12.44 -2.27 17.39
CA PHE A 23 -12.55 -3.39 18.33
C PHE A 23 -11.50 -4.48 18.10
N PRO A 24 -11.22 -4.96 16.86
CA PRO A 24 -10.08 -5.84 16.61
C PRO A 24 -8.75 -5.23 17.02
N LEU A 25 -8.54 -3.93 16.71
CA LEU A 25 -7.33 -3.22 17.09
C LEU A 25 -7.16 -3.16 18.61
N TRP A 26 -8.25 -2.86 19.33
CA TRP A 26 -8.25 -2.88 20.79
C TRP A 26 -7.94 -4.27 21.36
N LEU A 27 -8.46 -5.34 20.76
CA LEU A 27 -8.16 -6.72 21.18
C LEU A 27 -6.67 -7.06 20.97
N ALA A 28 -6.10 -6.67 19.82
CA ALA A 28 -4.67 -6.85 19.58
C ALA A 28 -3.83 -6.14 20.65
N VAL A 29 -4.18 -4.89 20.96
CA VAL A 29 -3.48 -4.13 22.00
C VAL A 29 -3.69 -4.77 23.38
N ARG A 30 -4.95 -5.05 23.75
CA ARG A 30 -5.30 -5.64 25.05
C ARG A 30 -4.52 -6.94 25.33
N ASN A 31 -4.42 -7.82 24.34
CA ASN A 31 -3.72 -9.11 24.52
C ASN A 31 -2.22 -8.97 24.81
N GLY A 32 -1.61 -7.84 24.44
CA GLY A 32 -0.23 -7.51 24.84
C GLY A 32 -0.08 -7.06 26.29
N PHE A 33 -1.18 -6.78 26.99
CA PHE A 33 -1.20 -6.26 28.37
C PHE A 33 -1.93 -7.16 29.36
N VAL A 34 -2.45 -8.31 28.94
CA VAL A 34 -3.19 -9.21 29.80
C VAL A 34 -2.49 -10.56 29.88
N SER A 35 -2.25 -11.03 31.12
CA SER A 35 -1.68 -12.36 31.37
C SER A 35 -2.73 -13.45 31.09
N PRO A 36 -2.34 -14.75 30.95
CA PRO A 36 -3.28 -15.87 30.82
C PRO A 36 -4.32 -15.92 31.95
N ASP A 37 -3.95 -15.44 33.14
CA ASP A 37 -4.83 -15.38 34.31
C ASP A 37 -5.79 -14.18 34.30
N GLY A 38 -5.81 -13.41 33.21
CA GLY A 38 -6.68 -12.25 33.03
C GLY A 38 -6.23 -10.97 33.74
N GLN A 39 -5.05 -10.95 34.37
CA GLN A 39 -4.54 -9.78 35.08
C GLN A 39 -3.77 -8.83 34.15
N PHE A 40 -3.90 -7.52 34.40
CA PHE A 40 -3.12 -6.50 33.69
C PHE A 40 -1.63 -6.60 34.05
N THR A 41 -0.76 -6.60 33.03
CA THR A 41 0.68 -6.69 33.22
C THR A 41 1.46 -5.92 32.15
N LEU A 42 2.55 -5.28 32.54
CA LEU A 42 3.52 -4.66 31.62
C LEU A 42 4.69 -5.59 31.28
N ARG A 43 4.69 -6.81 31.83
CA ARG A 43 5.80 -7.77 31.68
C ARG A 43 6.12 -8.06 30.20
N TYR A 44 5.10 -8.22 29.35
CA TYR A 44 5.31 -8.51 27.94
C TYR A 44 5.87 -7.31 27.20
N LEU A 45 5.36 -6.11 27.47
CA LEU A 45 5.89 -4.87 26.89
C LEU A 45 7.35 -4.62 27.29
N THR A 46 7.67 -4.73 28.58
CA THR A 46 9.06 -4.61 29.05
C THR A 46 9.94 -5.74 28.51
N GLY A 47 9.37 -6.92 28.33
CA GLY A 47 10.03 -8.07 27.73
C GLY A 47 10.44 -7.85 26.27
N VAL A 48 9.67 -7.11 25.48
CA VAL A 48 10.05 -6.75 24.09
C VAL A 48 11.38 -5.99 24.07
N PHE A 49 11.60 -5.08 25.03
CA PHE A 49 12.84 -4.29 25.11
C PHE A 49 13.99 -4.98 25.83
N ARG A 50 13.70 -6.01 26.65
CA ARG A 50 14.72 -6.77 27.38
C ARG A 50 15.17 -8.02 26.64
N ASN A 51 14.33 -8.60 25.80
CA ASN A 51 14.68 -9.77 25.01
C ASN A 51 15.51 -9.33 23.79
N PRO A 52 16.77 -9.79 23.67
CA PRO A 52 17.66 -9.38 22.57
C PRO A 52 17.08 -9.66 21.19
N VAL A 53 16.32 -10.75 21.02
CA VAL A 53 15.72 -11.15 19.72
C VAL A 53 14.68 -10.14 19.27
N TYR A 54 13.72 -9.76 20.15
CA TYR A 54 12.68 -8.79 19.81
C TYR A 54 13.24 -7.39 19.64
N LEU A 55 14.20 -6.99 20.50
CA LEU A 55 14.86 -5.69 20.39
C LEU A 55 15.67 -5.58 19.09
N GLU A 56 16.43 -6.63 18.73
CA GLU A 56 17.14 -6.68 17.44
C GLU A 56 16.16 -6.57 16.26
N GLY A 57 15.05 -7.33 16.29
CA GLY A 57 14.03 -7.28 15.26
C GLY A 57 13.41 -5.89 15.10
N LEU A 58 13.10 -5.23 16.19
CA LEU A 58 12.56 -3.87 16.20
C LEU A 58 13.57 -2.85 15.63
N LEU A 59 14.83 -2.90 16.08
CA LEU A 59 15.89 -2.02 15.60
C LEU A 59 16.20 -2.23 14.13
N ASN A 60 16.22 -3.48 13.67
CA ASN A 60 16.41 -3.78 12.26
C ASN A 60 15.24 -3.28 11.41
N SER A 61 13.99 -3.44 11.87
CA SER A 61 12.81 -2.88 11.18
C SER A 61 12.90 -1.36 11.08
N LEU A 62 13.32 -0.66 12.14
CA LEU A 62 13.54 0.79 12.12
C LEU A 62 14.64 1.20 11.14
N ARG A 63 15.76 0.46 11.12
CA ARG A 63 16.88 0.70 10.18
C ARG A 63 16.45 0.51 8.73
N ILE A 64 15.71 -0.57 8.45
CA ILE A 64 15.17 -0.84 7.11
C ILE A 64 14.21 0.27 6.71
N ALA A 65 13.26 0.64 7.56
CA ALA A 65 12.30 1.69 7.26
C ALA A 65 12.98 3.05 7.01
N ALA A 66 13.94 3.42 7.84
CA ALA A 66 14.72 4.65 7.66
C ALA A 66 15.55 4.62 6.37
N GLY A 67 16.26 3.53 6.10
CA GLY A 67 17.05 3.35 4.88
C GLY A 67 16.18 3.37 3.63
N THR A 68 15.06 2.66 3.65
CA THR A 68 14.07 2.64 2.55
C THR A 68 13.50 4.04 2.30
N THR A 69 13.11 4.77 3.34
CA THR A 69 12.57 6.12 3.21
C THR A 69 13.61 7.09 2.63
N LEU A 70 14.85 7.00 3.10
CA LEU A 70 15.95 7.82 2.60
C LEU A 70 16.21 7.54 1.12
N LEU A 71 16.38 6.26 0.74
CA LEU A 71 16.65 5.88 -0.66
C LEU A 71 15.46 6.19 -1.57
N ALA A 72 14.22 5.93 -1.12
CA ALA A 72 13.03 6.29 -1.90
C ALA A 72 12.93 7.80 -2.13
N THR A 73 13.34 8.61 -1.13
CA THR A 73 13.42 10.08 -1.29
C THR A 73 14.50 10.47 -2.30
N LEU A 74 15.69 9.87 -2.21
CA LEU A 74 16.78 10.13 -3.15
C LEU A 74 16.42 9.75 -4.58
N PHE A 75 15.70 8.65 -4.78
CA PHE A 75 15.22 8.22 -6.09
C PHE A 75 14.10 9.12 -6.63
N ALA A 76 13.17 9.53 -5.78
CA ALA A 76 12.00 10.29 -6.19
C ALA A 76 12.28 11.79 -6.44
N LEU A 77 13.19 12.38 -5.66
CA LEU A 77 13.42 13.84 -5.66
C LEU A 77 13.92 14.39 -7.00
N PRO A 78 14.95 13.81 -7.66
CA PRO A 78 15.44 14.33 -8.94
C PRO A 78 14.36 14.31 -10.03
N PRO A 79 13.68 13.19 -10.34
CA PRO A 79 12.65 13.17 -11.38
C PRO A 79 11.44 14.05 -11.02
N ALA A 80 11.02 14.15 -9.76
CA ALA A 80 9.93 15.03 -9.35
C ALA A 80 10.27 16.49 -9.60
N TRP A 81 11.47 16.93 -9.20
CA TRP A 81 11.95 18.30 -9.43
C TRP A 81 12.08 18.62 -10.92
N LEU A 82 12.69 17.70 -11.70
CA LEU A 82 12.84 17.85 -13.15
C LEU A 82 11.48 17.88 -13.86
N SER A 83 10.56 17.02 -13.46
CA SER A 83 9.20 16.99 -14.00
C SER A 83 8.44 18.28 -13.73
N ASN A 84 8.61 18.89 -12.56
CA ASN A 84 7.95 20.16 -12.25
C ASN A 84 8.55 21.33 -13.05
N ARG A 85 9.87 21.37 -13.22
CA ARG A 85 10.58 22.51 -13.81
C ARG A 85 10.61 22.51 -15.34
N TYR A 86 10.63 21.33 -15.97
CA TYR A 86 10.85 21.20 -17.42
C TYR A 86 9.68 20.51 -18.12
N SER A 87 9.43 20.96 -19.36
CA SER A 87 8.54 20.30 -20.32
C SER A 87 9.36 19.76 -21.49
N PHE A 88 9.23 18.47 -21.77
CA PHE A 88 9.95 17.77 -22.83
C PHE A 88 9.09 16.67 -23.44
N ALA A 89 9.39 16.27 -24.67
CA ALA A 89 8.66 15.19 -25.34
C ALA A 89 8.78 13.88 -24.58
N GLY A 90 7.66 13.16 -24.36
CA GLY A 90 7.59 11.91 -23.62
C GLY A 90 7.45 12.05 -22.10
N LYS A 91 7.40 13.26 -21.54
CA LYS A 91 7.26 13.50 -20.09
C LYS A 91 6.07 12.74 -19.48
N THR A 92 4.90 12.80 -20.13
CA THR A 92 3.69 12.11 -19.64
C THR A 92 3.89 10.60 -19.58
N GLY A 93 4.54 10.02 -20.59
CA GLY A 93 4.86 8.58 -20.61
C GLY A 93 5.86 8.20 -19.53
N LEU A 94 6.94 8.99 -19.33
CA LEU A 94 7.92 8.73 -18.26
C LEU A 94 7.29 8.85 -16.86
N ASN A 95 6.41 9.84 -16.65
CA ASN A 95 5.69 9.97 -15.38
C ASN A 95 4.76 8.77 -15.12
N ALA A 96 4.13 8.23 -16.16
CA ALA A 96 3.32 7.01 -16.03
C ALA A 96 4.19 5.78 -15.73
N LEU A 97 5.36 5.65 -16.39
CA LEU A 97 6.29 4.55 -16.18
C LEU A 97 6.89 4.53 -14.75
N ILE A 98 7.04 5.68 -14.10
CA ILE A 98 7.46 5.77 -12.69
C ILE A 98 6.50 4.98 -11.77
N LEU A 99 5.22 4.87 -12.12
CA LEU A 99 4.22 4.19 -11.29
C LEU A 99 4.17 2.66 -11.52
N VAL A 100 4.78 2.17 -12.60
CA VAL A 100 4.77 0.73 -12.96
C VAL A 100 5.35 -0.17 -11.86
N PRO A 101 6.42 0.20 -11.13
CA PRO A 101 6.96 -0.66 -10.06
C PRO A 101 5.96 -0.99 -8.94
N MET A 102 4.88 -0.23 -8.79
CA MET A 102 3.82 -0.51 -7.80
C MET A 102 2.89 -1.66 -8.23
N ILE A 103 2.94 -2.11 -9.50
CA ILE A 103 2.07 -3.18 -10.02
C ILE A 103 2.52 -4.55 -9.49
N LEU A 104 3.83 -4.75 -9.33
CA LEU A 104 4.37 -6.00 -8.79
C LEU A 104 4.47 -5.91 -7.27
N PRO A 105 3.90 -6.87 -6.52
CA PRO A 105 4.16 -6.95 -5.09
C PRO A 105 5.65 -7.05 -4.80
N PRO A 106 6.22 -6.27 -3.86
CA PRO A 106 7.66 -6.27 -3.58
C PRO A 106 8.20 -7.67 -3.27
N PHE A 107 7.43 -8.50 -2.56
CA PHE A 107 7.85 -9.85 -2.19
C PHE A 107 8.04 -10.78 -3.40
N VAL A 108 7.21 -10.65 -4.45
CA VAL A 108 7.42 -11.39 -5.71
C VAL A 108 8.67 -10.89 -6.42
N GLY A 109 8.87 -9.57 -6.43
CA GLY A 109 10.06 -8.94 -6.96
C GLY A 109 11.36 -9.44 -6.30
N ALA A 110 11.29 -9.82 -5.02
CA ALA A 110 12.44 -10.36 -4.29
C ALA A 110 13.05 -11.60 -4.95
N ILE A 111 12.22 -12.47 -5.54
CA ILE A 111 12.69 -13.68 -6.25
C ILE A 111 13.56 -13.29 -7.43
N GLY A 112 13.08 -12.38 -8.29
CA GLY A 112 13.84 -11.92 -9.44
C GLY A 112 15.07 -11.09 -9.05
N PHE A 113 14.96 -10.32 -7.97
CA PHE A 113 16.03 -9.49 -7.46
C PHE A 113 17.22 -10.34 -6.95
N GLN A 114 16.94 -11.46 -6.26
CA GLN A 114 17.94 -12.44 -5.85
C GLN A 114 18.64 -13.11 -7.04
N GLN A 115 17.91 -13.38 -8.13
CA GLN A 115 18.49 -13.97 -9.35
C GLN A 115 19.42 -13.00 -10.08
N ILE A 116 19.22 -11.70 -9.95
CA ILE A 116 20.07 -10.67 -10.59
C ILE A 116 21.22 -10.25 -9.68
N LEU A 117 20.95 -9.93 -8.42
CA LEU A 117 21.91 -9.33 -7.48
C LEU A 117 22.45 -10.30 -6.43
N GLY A 118 21.97 -11.53 -6.39
CA GLY A 118 22.53 -12.57 -5.52
C GLY A 118 23.99 -12.87 -5.82
N GLN A 119 24.68 -13.53 -4.91
CA GLN A 119 26.10 -13.89 -5.05
C GLN A 119 26.39 -14.67 -6.34
N TYR A 120 25.46 -15.54 -6.76
CA TYR A 120 25.55 -16.31 -8.00
C TYR A 120 24.65 -15.74 -9.11
N GLY A 121 24.28 -14.45 -9.00
CA GLY A 121 23.34 -13.80 -9.88
C GLY A 121 23.97 -13.22 -11.14
N ALA A 122 23.09 -12.75 -12.03
CA ALA A 122 23.45 -12.22 -13.34
C ALA A 122 24.44 -11.05 -13.31
N LEU A 123 24.35 -10.15 -12.32
CA LEU A 123 25.26 -9.00 -12.22
C LEU A 123 26.70 -9.43 -11.95
N ASN A 124 26.90 -10.40 -11.06
CA ASN A 124 28.23 -10.96 -10.80
C ASN A 124 28.79 -11.69 -12.01
N ALA A 125 27.95 -12.44 -12.73
CA ALA A 125 28.35 -13.09 -13.98
C ALA A 125 28.74 -12.06 -15.06
N LEU A 126 28.02 -10.93 -15.16
CA LEU A 126 28.30 -9.86 -16.11
C LEU A 126 29.63 -9.15 -15.82
N LEU A 127 29.89 -8.88 -14.53
CA LEU A 127 31.07 -8.10 -14.11
C LEU A 127 32.30 -8.97 -13.81
N GLY A 128 32.16 -10.32 -13.83
CA GLY A 128 33.23 -11.23 -13.42
C GLY A 128 33.58 -11.09 -11.93
N LEU A 129 32.62 -10.68 -11.09
CA LEU A 129 32.78 -10.42 -9.66
C LEU A 129 32.12 -11.50 -8.82
N ASN A 130 32.49 -11.56 -7.55
CA ASN A 130 31.84 -12.41 -6.54
C ASN A 130 31.51 -11.57 -5.30
N ILE A 131 30.60 -10.62 -5.48
CA ILE A 131 30.18 -9.68 -4.44
C ILE A 131 28.79 -10.04 -3.96
N ASP A 132 28.56 -10.03 -2.66
CA ASP A 132 27.24 -10.09 -2.08
C ASP A 132 26.59 -8.70 -2.10
N TRP A 133 25.93 -8.36 -3.20
CA TRP A 133 25.23 -7.06 -3.38
C TRP A 133 24.04 -6.88 -2.44
N LEU A 134 23.47 -7.99 -1.95
CA LEU A 134 22.32 -7.97 -1.06
C LEU A 134 22.73 -7.75 0.40
N GLY A 135 24.03 -7.88 0.68
CA GLY A 135 24.62 -7.74 2.01
C GLY A 135 24.39 -8.96 2.89
N ARG A 136 25.17 -9.08 3.95
CA ARG A 136 25.06 -10.20 4.90
C ARG A 136 23.65 -10.29 5.47
N GLY A 137 22.99 -11.46 5.26
CA GLY A 137 21.58 -11.66 5.62
C GLY A 137 20.60 -10.87 4.76
N GLN A 138 21.04 -10.34 3.59
CA GLN A 138 20.20 -9.69 2.59
C GLN A 138 19.50 -8.37 3.01
N TRP A 139 19.91 -7.76 4.14
CA TRP A 139 19.27 -6.54 4.65
C TRP A 139 19.37 -5.35 3.67
N ALA A 140 20.50 -5.20 2.97
CA ALA A 140 20.68 -4.16 1.96
C ALA A 140 19.77 -4.41 0.76
N GLY A 141 19.58 -5.68 0.36
CA GLY A 141 18.63 -6.09 -0.65
C GLY A 141 17.19 -5.75 -0.29
N VAL A 142 16.79 -5.97 0.97
CA VAL A 142 15.46 -5.59 1.48
C VAL A 142 15.25 -4.08 1.37
N ILE A 143 16.21 -3.26 1.83
CA ILE A 143 16.12 -1.80 1.73
C ILE A 143 16.03 -1.35 0.26
N LEU A 144 16.90 -1.85 -0.61
CA LEU A 144 16.93 -1.44 -2.00
C LEU A 144 15.63 -1.83 -2.73
N LEU A 145 15.17 -3.07 -2.57
CA LEU A 145 13.95 -3.54 -3.21
C LEU A 145 12.71 -2.76 -2.74
N GLN A 146 12.56 -2.56 -1.43
CA GLN A 146 11.46 -1.76 -0.90
C GLN A 146 11.53 -0.30 -1.39
N SER A 147 12.74 0.27 -1.48
CA SER A 147 12.91 1.62 -2.00
C SER A 147 12.48 1.74 -3.46
N LEU A 148 12.83 0.76 -4.30
CA LEU A 148 12.43 0.70 -5.71
C LEU A 148 10.93 0.46 -5.90
N SER A 149 10.26 -0.15 -4.95
CA SER A 149 8.81 -0.36 -4.98
C SER A 149 8.02 0.83 -4.41
N LEU A 150 8.59 1.57 -3.44
CA LEU A 150 7.90 2.63 -2.71
C LEU A 150 8.28 4.06 -3.15
N PHE A 151 9.36 4.25 -3.94
CA PHE A 151 9.70 5.59 -4.42
C PHE A 151 8.58 6.27 -5.24
N PRO A 152 7.68 5.57 -5.96
CA PRO A 152 6.58 6.23 -6.63
C PRO A 152 5.62 6.95 -5.68
N VAL A 153 5.41 6.41 -4.46
CA VAL A 153 4.61 7.08 -3.42
C VAL A 153 5.27 8.40 -3.01
N MET A 154 6.59 8.37 -2.80
CA MET A 154 7.37 9.58 -2.51
C MET A 154 7.33 10.57 -3.68
N TYR A 155 7.48 10.09 -4.92
CA TYR A 155 7.42 10.88 -6.14
C TYR A 155 6.09 11.64 -6.27
N LEU A 156 4.96 10.98 -6.05
CA LEU A 156 3.64 11.61 -6.12
C LEU A 156 3.48 12.71 -5.06
N ASN A 157 3.92 12.47 -3.82
CA ASN A 157 3.83 13.45 -2.74
C ASN A 157 4.76 14.66 -2.98
N ILE A 158 5.98 14.43 -3.45
CA ILE A 158 6.92 15.51 -3.81
C ILE A 158 6.38 16.33 -4.98
N THR A 159 5.87 15.66 -6.02
CA THR A 159 5.32 16.34 -7.21
C THR A 159 4.10 17.19 -6.85
N ALA A 160 3.21 16.67 -6.00
CA ALA A 160 2.05 17.41 -5.50
C ALA A 160 2.48 18.64 -4.68
N ALA A 161 3.49 18.51 -3.82
CA ALA A 161 4.01 19.64 -3.05
C ALA A 161 4.66 20.70 -3.95
N LEU A 162 5.47 20.28 -4.93
CA LEU A 162 6.12 21.19 -5.89
C LEU A 162 5.10 21.94 -6.75
N ALA A 163 4.00 21.29 -7.13
CA ALA A 163 2.93 21.92 -7.91
C ALA A 163 2.18 23.03 -7.16
N ASN A 164 2.27 23.05 -5.83
CA ASN A 164 1.65 24.07 -4.97
C ASN A 164 2.58 25.25 -4.64
N ILE A 165 3.83 25.24 -5.08
CA ILE A 165 4.79 26.35 -4.87
C ILE A 165 4.51 27.44 -5.90
N ASP A 166 4.39 28.69 -5.44
CA ASP A 166 4.23 29.85 -6.32
C ASP A 166 5.55 30.11 -7.09
N PRO A 167 5.52 30.09 -8.43
CA PRO A 167 6.68 30.38 -9.26
C PRO A 167 7.31 31.75 -9.01
N ALA A 168 6.49 32.73 -8.65
CA ALA A 168 6.97 34.10 -8.39
C ALA A 168 8.03 34.17 -7.29
N MET A 169 8.00 33.23 -6.33
CA MET A 169 9.03 33.17 -5.28
C MET A 169 10.41 32.77 -5.83
N ASP A 170 10.45 31.80 -6.78
CA ASP A 170 11.70 31.38 -7.44
C ASP A 170 12.23 32.48 -8.38
N GLU A 171 11.32 33.14 -9.10
CA GLU A 171 11.65 34.26 -10.01
C GLU A 171 12.19 35.48 -9.24
N ALA A 172 11.53 35.87 -8.14
CA ALA A 172 11.99 36.96 -7.29
C ALA A 172 13.40 36.71 -6.74
N ALA A 173 13.66 35.49 -6.26
CA ALA A 173 15.00 35.12 -5.79
C ALA A 173 16.04 35.10 -6.92
N GLN A 174 15.63 34.70 -8.11
CA GLN A 174 16.52 34.77 -9.30
C GLN A 174 16.88 36.21 -9.65
N ASN A 175 15.91 37.13 -9.62
CA ASN A 175 16.13 38.55 -9.87
C ASN A 175 17.02 39.19 -8.81
N LEU A 176 17.02 38.67 -7.58
CA LEU A 176 17.96 39.06 -6.51
C LEU A 176 19.33 38.37 -6.61
N GLY A 177 19.64 37.67 -7.72
CA GLY A 177 20.92 37.02 -7.97
C GLY A 177 21.16 35.71 -7.25
N ALA A 178 20.14 35.08 -6.65
CA ALA A 178 20.31 33.79 -5.99
C ALA A 178 20.65 32.68 -6.99
N SER A 179 21.69 31.89 -6.71
CA SER A 179 22.07 30.73 -7.52
C SER A 179 20.99 29.65 -7.49
N GLY A 180 20.98 28.78 -8.51
CA GLY A 180 20.00 27.68 -8.58
C GLY A 180 19.99 26.76 -7.34
N PHE A 181 21.19 26.47 -6.79
CA PHE A 181 21.33 25.69 -5.56
C PHE A 181 20.83 26.45 -4.32
N ALA A 182 21.11 27.77 -4.23
CA ALA A 182 20.61 28.59 -3.14
C ALA A 182 19.06 28.67 -3.15
N ARG A 183 18.46 28.82 -4.34
CA ARG A 183 17.00 28.81 -4.51
C ARG A 183 16.40 27.45 -4.11
N PHE A 184 16.98 26.35 -4.58
CA PHE A 184 16.54 25.01 -4.17
C PHE A 184 16.59 24.84 -2.65
N ARG A 185 17.74 25.13 -2.01
CA ARG A 185 17.93 24.91 -0.57
C ARG A 185 17.08 25.84 0.31
N ARG A 186 16.93 27.12 -0.08
CA ARG A 186 16.29 28.15 0.77
C ARG A 186 14.80 28.36 0.49
N ILE A 187 14.32 27.98 -0.70
CA ILE A 187 12.94 28.21 -1.12
C ILE A 187 12.24 26.87 -1.42
N THR A 188 12.70 26.16 -2.45
CA THR A 188 12.01 24.94 -2.92
C THR A 188 11.98 23.87 -1.85
N LEU A 189 13.11 23.54 -1.23
CA LEU A 189 13.20 22.49 -0.22
C LEU A 189 12.33 22.77 1.02
N PRO A 190 12.36 23.95 1.67
CA PRO A 190 11.48 24.24 2.78
C PRO A 190 9.99 24.20 2.43
N LEU A 191 9.61 24.70 1.24
CA LEU A 191 8.20 24.71 0.81
C LEU A 191 7.68 23.33 0.41
N MET A 192 8.54 22.42 -0.03
CA MET A 192 8.15 21.04 -0.33
C MET A 192 8.23 20.10 0.89
N MET A 193 8.79 20.55 2.03
CA MET A 193 8.89 19.72 3.25
C MET A 193 7.56 19.05 3.66
N PRO A 194 6.39 19.71 3.58
CA PRO A 194 5.11 19.05 3.86
C PRO A 194 4.88 17.78 3.03
N GLY A 195 5.17 17.83 1.73
CA GLY A 195 5.04 16.65 0.86
C GLY A 195 6.10 15.59 1.16
N LEU A 196 7.33 15.99 1.49
CA LEU A 196 8.38 15.07 1.92
C LEU A 196 8.00 14.34 3.22
N PHE A 197 7.46 15.04 4.21
CA PHE A 197 7.00 14.43 5.45
C PHE A 197 5.78 13.51 5.22
N ALA A 198 4.81 13.94 4.42
CA ALA A 198 3.64 13.12 4.12
C ALA A 198 4.03 11.82 3.39
N GLY A 199 4.79 11.92 2.30
CA GLY A 199 5.29 10.76 1.56
C GLY A 199 6.23 9.90 2.38
N GLY A 200 7.17 10.54 3.11
CA GLY A 200 8.14 9.86 3.97
C GLY A 200 7.48 9.06 5.10
N THR A 201 6.44 9.60 5.72
CA THR A 201 5.67 8.90 6.75
C THR A 201 5.00 7.64 6.19
N ILE A 202 4.38 7.74 5.01
CA ILE A 202 3.73 6.58 4.37
C ILE A 202 4.77 5.52 4.02
N VAL A 203 5.86 5.91 3.36
CA VAL A 203 6.94 4.99 2.97
C VAL A 203 7.57 4.34 4.19
N PHE A 204 7.83 5.10 5.25
CA PHE A 204 8.39 4.58 6.50
C PHE A 204 7.47 3.54 7.14
N ILE A 205 6.18 3.85 7.32
CA ILE A 205 5.21 2.93 7.94
C ILE A 205 5.10 1.65 7.11
N TRP A 206 5.00 1.76 5.80
CA TRP A 206 4.89 0.59 4.93
C TRP A 206 6.16 -0.27 4.97
N ALA A 207 7.34 0.34 4.92
CA ALA A 207 8.60 -0.38 5.00
C ALA A 207 8.85 -0.99 6.40
N PHE A 208 8.48 -0.29 7.47
CA PHE A 208 8.62 -0.75 8.86
C PHE A 208 7.80 -2.02 9.14
N THR A 209 6.68 -2.18 8.45
CA THR A 209 5.71 -3.24 8.72
C THR A 209 5.60 -4.26 7.61
N GLU A 210 6.44 -4.11 6.58
CA GLU A 210 6.49 -5.07 5.46
C GLU A 210 6.88 -6.46 5.95
N LEU A 211 6.09 -7.45 5.54
CA LEU A 211 6.27 -8.84 5.93
C LEU A 211 6.85 -9.69 4.78
N GLY A 212 6.31 -9.53 3.58
CA GLY A 212 6.56 -10.44 2.47
C GLY A 212 8.01 -10.40 1.95
N THR A 213 8.55 -9.20 1.76
CA THR A 213 9.93 -9.03 1.25
C THR A 213 10.98 -9.64 2.17
N PRO A 214 10.98 -9.37 3.51
CA PRO A 214 11.88 -10.03 4.43
C PRO A 214 11.72 -11.56 4.45
N LEU A 215 10.48 -12.07 4.35
CA LEU A 215 10.24 -13.53 4.31
C LEU A 215 10.88 -14.19 3.09
N ILE A 216 10.66 -13.67 1.88
CA ILE A 216 11.24 -14.22 0.65
C ILE A 216 12.77 -14.08 0.66
N MET A 217 13.30 -13.00 1.23
CA MET A 217 14.74 -12.80 1.35
C MET A 217 15.38 -13.55 2.53
N ASN A 218 14.61 -14.39 3.24
CA ASN A 218 15.09 -15.09 4.45
C ASN A 218 15.71 -14.17 5.51
N TYR A 219 15.25 -12.91 5.55
CA TYR A 219 15.67 -11.94 6.57
C TYR A 219 14.68 -11.93 7.75
N THR A 220 14.80 -12.94 8.62
CA THR A 220 13.85 -13.18 9.72
C THR A 220 14.02 -12.27 10.93
N ARG A 221 15.12 -11.50 10.99
CA ARG A 221 15.46 -10.64 12.14
C ARG A 221 14.79 -9.27 12.08
N VAL A 222 13.50 -9.24 11.76
CA VAL A 222 12.65 -8.04 11.75
C VAL A 222 11.36 -8.30 12.51
N ALA A 223 10.80 -7.24 13.12
CA ALA A 223 9.64 -7.34 13.99
C ALA A 223 8.41 -7.96 13.29
N SER A 224 8.20 -7.66 12.00
CA SER A 224 7.07 -8.20 11.23
C SER A 224 7.14 -9.72 11.06
N VAL A 225 8.32 -10.27 10.78
CA VAL A 225 8.52 -11.72 10.66
C VAL A 225 8.43 -12.40 12.04
N GLN A 226 9.00 -11.79 13.08
CA GLN A 226 8.90 -12.31 14.44
C GLN A 226 7.45 -12.39 14.94
N VAL A 227 6.62 -11.39 14.64
CA VAL A 227 5.18 -11.44 14.95
C VAL A 227 4.51 -12.57 14.16
N TYR A 228 4.80 -12.66 12.87
CA TYR A 228 4.21 -13.68 11.99
C TYR A 228 4.53 -15.11 12.47
N ASP A 229 5.80 -15.39 12.76
CA ASP A 229 6.23 -16.72 13.20
C ASP A 229 5.64 -17.05 14.59
N ALA A 230 5.70 -16.11 15.54
CA ALA A 230 5.22 -16.34 16.89
C ALA A 230 3.68 -16.47 16.98
N LEU A 231 2.91 -15.87 16.06
CA LEU A 231 1.44 -16.06 16.02
C LEU A 231 1.02 -17.38 15.36
N LYS A 232 1.92 -18.06 14.65
CA LYS A 232 1.70 -19.41 14.14
C LYS A 232 1.90 -20.50 15.22
N GLU A 233 2.66 -20.19 16.27
CA GLU A 233 2.92 -21.13 17.36
C GLU A 233 1.65 -21.38 18.19
N ILE A 234 1.37 -22.66 18.46
CA ILE A 234 0.12 -23.13 19.09
C ILE A 234 0.06 -22.81 20.62
N GLY A 235 1.00 -22.04 21.14
CA GLY A 235 1.21 -21.91 22.58
C GLY A 235 0.54 -20.74 23.31
N GLY A 236 -0.28 -19.90 22.63
CA GLY A 236 -0.94 -18.75 23.29
C GLY A 236 0.04 -17.69 23.85
N ASN A 237 1.21 -17.54 23.25
CA ASN A 237 2.24 -16.60 23.67
C ASN A 237 1.75 -15.13 23.53
N PRO A 238 1.67 -14.32 24.60
CA PRO A 238 1.24 -12.93 24.53
C PRO A 238 2.29 -11.94 23.98
N PHE A 239 3.57 -12.34 23.94
CA PHE A 239 4.65 -11.45 23.46
C PHE A 239 4.46 -10.89 22.04
N PRO A 240 3.97 -11.65 21.06
CA PRO A 240 3.68 -11.11 19.73
C PRO A 240 2.74 -9.92 19.77
N PHE A 241 1.71 -9.95 20.62
CA PHE A 241 0.76 -8.84 20.77
C PHE A 241 1.40 -7.60 21.41
N ALA A 242 2.34 -7.78 22.34
CA ALA A 242 3.12 -6.66 22.87
C ALA A 242 4.03 -6.03 21.79
N LEU A 243 4.64 -6.84 20.93
CA LEU A 243 5.43 -6.35 19.80
C LEU A 243 4.53 -5.65 18.77
N VAL A 244 3.34 -6.18 18.49
CA VAL A 244 2.29 -5.56 17.66
C VAL A 244 1.90 -4.18 18.21
N PHE A 245 1.73 -4.05 19.53
CA PHE A 245 1.48 -2.75 20.17
C PHE A 245 2.62 -1.76 19.95
N VAL A 246 3.88 -2.19 20.11
CA VAL A 246 5.05 -1.32 19.86
C VAL A 246 5.09 -0.88 18.41
N MET A 247 4.85 -1.79 17.46
CA MET A 247 4.79 -1.46 16.03
C MET A 247 3.66 -0.46 15.72
N LEU A 248 2.49 -0.65 16.33
CA LEU A 248 1.37 0.29 16.21
C LEU A 248 1.72 1.65 16.79
N ALA A 249 2.32 1.69 18.00
CA ALA A 249 2.69 2.93 18.68
C ALA A 249 3.72 3.74 17.88
N VAL A 250 4.72 3.07 17.28
CA VAL A 250 5.71 3.71 16.39
C VAL A 250 5.02 4.26 15.13
N SER A 251 4.19 3.47 14.47
CA SER A 251 3.49 3.86 13.23
C SER A 251 2.52 5.01 13.47
N ALA A 252 1.65 4.89 14.49
CA ALA A 252 0.69 5.92 14.85
C ALA A 252 1.39 7.18 15.36
N GLY A 253 2.41 7.04 16.19
CA GLY A 253 3.21 8.15 16.70
C GLY A 253 3.85 8.95 15.58
N LEU A 254 4.46 8.28 14.59
CA LEU A 254 5.05 8.93 13.43
C LEU A 254 3.98 9.62 12.56
N TYR A 255 2.83 8.98 12.36
CA TYR A 255 1.71 9.56 11.61
C TYR A 255 1.18 10.84 12.28
N PHE A 256 0.94 10.81 13.60
CA PHE A 256 0.49 11.99 14.33
C PHE A 256 1.55 13.09 14.39
N LEU A 257 2.83 12.73 14.58
CA LEU A 257 3.94 13.66 14.54
C LEU A 257 4.03 14.36 13.18
N SER A 258 3.94 13.61 12.09
CA SER A 258 3.90 14.15 10.73
C SER A 258 2.74 15.14 10.56
N LYS A 259 1.54 14.78 11.04
CA LYS A 259 0.36 15.65 10.98
C LYS A 259 0.54 16.94 11.79
N LEU A 260 1.17 16.87 12.95
CA LEU A 260 1.47 18.04 13.79
C LEU A 260 2.49 18.98 13.14
N LEU A 261 3.56 18.40 12.55
CA LEU A 261 4.61 19.18 11.91
C LEU A 261 4.14 19.84 10.61
N VAL A 262 3.23 19.21 9.89
CA VAL A 262 2.74 19.64 8.57
C VAL A 262 1.41 20.38 8.67
N GLY A 263 0.51 19.96 9.56
CA GLY A 263 -0.87 20.46 9.64
C GLY A 263 -1.02 21.90 10.11
N GLY A 264 0.00 22.49 10.74
CA GLY A 264 0.00 23.89 11.19
C GLY A 264 0.53 24.90 10.17
N ARG A 265 1.07 24.43 9.05
CA ARG A 265 1.69 25.29 8.02
C ARG A 265 0.95 25.20 6.69
N THR A 266 -0.36 25.41 6.70
CA THR A 266 -1.06 25.73 5.46
C THR A 266 -0.61 27.14 5.04
N TYR A 267 0.38 27.22 4.14
CA TYR A 267 0.64 28.43 3.38
C TYR A 267 -0.54 28.62 2.41
N THR A 268 -1.70 29.01 2.95
CA THR A 268 -2.78 29.56 2.16
C THR A 268 -2.34 30.95 1.73
N LEU A 269 -1.67 31.03 0.59
CA LEU A 269 -1.50 32.30 -0.09
C LEU A 269 -2.90 32.77 -0.51
N PRO A 270 -3.35 33.98 -0.06
CA PRO A 270 -4.61 34.54 -0.49
C PRO A 270 -4.49 34.90 -1.98
N GLY A 271 -5.34 34.30 -2.79
CA GLY A 271 -5.47 34.62 -4.21
C GLY A 271 -5.01 33.51 -5.14
N LYS A 272 -5.94 32.61 -5.48
CA LYS A 272 -5.81 31.71 -6.63
C LYS A 272 -5.88 32.50 -7.95
N THR A 273 -4.90 33.32 -8.22
CA THR A 273 -4.43 33.55 -9.59
C THR A 273 -3.09 32.85 -9.73
N ALA A 274 -3.08 31.52 -9.47
CA ALA A 274 -1.92 30.71 -9.75
C ALA A 274 -1.69 30.73 -11.26
N THR A 275 -0.83 31.64 -11.72
CA THR A 275 -0.17 31.47 -13.00
C THR A 275 0.54 30.12 -12.94
N ALA A 276 0.02 29.15 -13.69
CA ALA A 276 0.62 27.83 -13.76
C ALA A 276 2.09 28.01 -14.12
N PHE A 277 2.98 27.36 -13.37
CA PHE A 277 4.42 27.38 -13.64
C PHE A 277 4.62 27.05 -15.12
N GLN A 278 5.10 28.02 -15.91
CA GLN A 278 5.43 27.77 -17.29
C GLN A 278 6.73 26.95 -17.32
N ALA A 279 6.54 25.62 -17.39
CA ALA A 279 7.68 24.71 -17.47
C ALA A 279 8.53 25.05 -18.69
N VAL A 280 9.83 25.24 -18.48
CA VAL A 280 10.78 25.56 -19.55
C VAL A 280 10.78 24.42 -20.57
N ARG A 281 10.42 24.71 -21.82
CA ARG A 281 10.45 23.73 -22.90
C ARG A 281 11.89 23.41 -23.28
N LEU A 282 12.23 22.12 -23.21
CA LEU A 282 13.55 21.63 -23.63
C LEU A 282 13.44 20.80 -24.91
N ALA A 283 14.39 21.00 -25.82
CA ALA A 283 14.54 20.24 -27.05
C ALA A 283 16.01 19.78 -27.23
N GLY A 284 16.23 18.84 -28.16
CA GLY A 284 17.59 18.37 -28.49
C GLY A 284 18.31 17.70 -27.32
N GLY A 285 19.64 17.90 -27.25
CA GLY A 285 20.50 17.25 -26.25
C GLY A 285 20.16 17.59 -24.80
N ARG A 286 19.71 18.85 -24.51
CA ARG A 286 19.29 19.25 -23.16
C ARG A 286 18.08 18.47 -22.67
N ALA A 287 17.15 18.12 -23.56
CA ALA A 287 15.99 17.27 -23.20
C ALA A 287 16.44 15.85 -22.85
N TRP A 288 17.50 15.31 -23.47
CA TRP A 288 18.06 14.01 -23.14
C TRP A 288 18.72 13.99 -21.76
N LEU A 289 19.44 15.02 -21.37
CA LEU A 289 20.01 15.13 -20.02
C LEU A 289 18.94 15.07 -18.92
N VAL A 290 17.76 15.66 -19.19
CA VAL A 290 16.65 15.62 -18.23
C VAL A 290 15.94 14.27 -18.25
N ARG A 291 15.86 13.57 -19.39
CA ARG A 291 15.25 12.23 -19.48
C ARG A 291 16.10 11.15 -18.82
N LEU A 292 17.42 11.29 -18.83
CA LEU A 292 18.35 10.25 -18.36
C LEU A 292 18.08 9.81 -16.92
N PRO A 293 17.89 10.68 -15.92
CA PRO A 293 17.54 10.26 -14.55
C PRO A 293 16.24 9.45 -14.47
N PHE A 294 15.22 9.80 -15.29
CA PHE A 294 13.98 9.01 -15.35
C PHE A 294 14.24 7.62 -15.91
N LEU A 295 14.95 7.54 -17.04
CA LEU A 295 15.23 6.25 -17.69
C LEU A 295 16.07 5.34 -16.79
N LEU A 296 17.13 5.86 -16.18
CA LEU A 296 17.98 5.10 -15.27
C LEU A 296 17.19 4.59 -14.07
N LEU A 297 16.36 5.44 -13.46
CA LEU A 297 15.53 5.05 -12.33
C LEU A 297 14.48 4.02 -12.72
N ILE A 298 13.79 4.20 -13.85
CA ILE A 298 12.80 3.25 -14.35
C ILE A 298 13.46 1.92 -14.66
N MET A 299 14.61 1.91 -15.34
CA MET A 299 15.36 0.67 -15.62
C MET A 299 15.74 -0.06 -14.32
N LEU A 300 16.26 0.67 -13.32
CA LEU A 300 16.60 0.10 -12.02
C LEU A 300 15.36 -0.46 -11.30
N ALA A 301 14.26 0.27 -11.31
CA ALA A 301 13.01 -0.13 -10.66
C ALA A 301 12.28 -1.29 -11.37
N LEU A 302 12.52 -1.47 -12.67
CA LEU A 302 12.01 -2.61 -13.42
C LEU A 302 12.91 -3.88 -13.32
N LEU A 303 14.10 -3.77 -12.76
CA LEU A 303 15.01 -4.91 -12.58
C LEU A 303 14.34 -6.10 -11.88
N PRO A 304 13.65 -5.95 -10.74
CA PRO A 304 12.94 -7.06 -10.10
C PRO A 304 11.90 -7.70 -11.01
N HIS A 305 11.18 -6.90 -11.81
CA HIS A 305 10.15 -7.35 -12.75
C HIS A 305 10.77 -8.22 -13.86
N PHE A 306 11.86 -7.75 -14.48
CA PHE A 306 12.58 -8.53 -15.48
C PHE A 306 13.15 -9.81 -14.88
N GLY A 307 13.70 -9.74 -13.67
CA GLY A 307 14.21 -10.91 -12.96
C GLY A 307 13.13 -11.98 -12.74
N VAL A 308 11.95 -11.59 -12.29
CA VAL A 308 10.81 -12.51 -12.09
C VAL A 308 10.34 -13.09 -13.43
N ILE A 309 10.21 -12.25 -14.47
CA ILE A 309 9.79 -12.72 -15.80
C ILE A 309 10.80 -13.73 -16.35
N LEU A 310 12.10 -13.43 -16.30
CA LEU A 310 13.12 -14.37 -16.76
C LEU A 310 13.11 -15.66 -15.93
N THR A 311 12.99 -15.55 -14.60
CA THR A 311 12.91 -16.73 -13.71
C THR A 311 11.70 -17.61 -14.05
N SER A 312 10.56 -17.02 -14.38
CA SER A 312 9.34 -17.76 -14.71
C SER A 312 9.46 -18.61 -15.98
N PHE A 313 10.32 -18.21 -16.91
CA PHE A 313 10.62 -18.96 -18.13
C PHE A 313 11.89 -19.82 -18.03
N THR A 314 12.58 -19.80 -16.91
CA THR A 314 13.83 -20.57 -16.73
C THR A 314 13.54 -22.00 -16.32
N ALA A 315 14.17 -22.99 -16.97
CA ALA A 315 14.14 -24.37 -16.50
C ALA A 315 14.85 -24.50 -15.14
N PRO A 316 14.38 -25.38 -14.23
CA PRO A 316 15.02 -25.57 -12.93
C PRO A 316 16.55 -25.78 -13.07
N GLY A 317 17.33 -24.97 -12.32
CA GLY A 317 18.81 -24.97 -12.42
C GLY A 317 19.39 -24.22 -13.62
N GLY A 318 18.58 -23.79 -14.60
CA GLY A 318 19.03 -23.17 -15.85
C GLY A 318 19.54 -21.72 -15.74
N TRP A 319 19.52 -21.12 -14.58
CA TRP A 319 20.06 -19.76 -14.35
C TRP A 319 20.91 -19.71 -13.08
N TYR A 320 22.18 -20.04 -13.27
CA TYR A 320 23.17 -20.08 -12.19
C TYR A 320 24.52 -19.60 -12.72
N HIS A 321 25.11 -18.56 -12.14
CA HIS A 321 26.39 -17.95 -12.56
C HIS A 321 26.45 -17.52 -14.04
N THR A 322 25.31 -17.16 -14.63
CA THR A 322 25.21 -16.69 -16.01
C THR A 322 24.43 -15.38 -16.10
N ILE A 323 24.71 -14.59 -17.13
CA ILE A 323 24.04 -13.28 -17.34
C ILE A 323 22.55 -13.51 -17.65
N LEU A 324 22.24 -14.48 -18.48
CA LEU A 324 20.88 -14.87 -18.88
C LEU A 324 20.68 -16.36 -18.62
N PRO A 325 19.43 -16.82 -18.49
CA PRO A 325 19.12 -18.24 -18.41
C PRO A 325 19.67 -18.99 -19.60
N GLN A 326 20.26 -20.16 -19.36
CA GLN A 326 20.80 -21.06 -20.40
C GLN A 326 19.74 -22.03 -20.96
N ALA A 327 18.70 -22.32 -20.16
CA ALA A 327 17.61 -23.20 -20.56
C ALA A 327 16.26 -22.51 -20.25
N PHE A 328 15.41 -22.46 -21.27
CA PHE A 328 14.07 -21.86 -21.15
C PHE A 328 13.00 -22.94 -21.22
N THR A 329 11.91 -22.74 -20.49
CA THR A 329 10.73 -23.59 -20.48
C THR A 329 9.47 -22.78 -20.19
N THR A 330 8.35 -23.21 -20.77
CA THR A 330 7.00 -22.75 -20.37
C THR A 330 6.37 -23.70 -19.35
N GLY A 331 7.05 -24.81 -19.02
CA GLY A 331 6.57 -25.82 -18.08
C GLY A 331 6.23 -25.27 -16.70
N ASN A 332 6.95 -24.24 -16.24
CA ASN A 332 6.66 -23.60 -14.96
C ASN A 332 5.23 -23.00 -14.90
N TYR A 333 4.69 -22.52 -16.03
CA TYR A 333 3.30 -22.00 -16.08
C TYR A 333 2.29 -23.14 -16.06
N SER A 334 2.53 -24.22 -16.78
CA SER A 334 1.65 -25.40 -16.75
C SER A 334 1.66 -26.06 -15.36
N GLU A 335 2.82 -26.14 -14.72
CA GLU A 335 2.96 -26.64 -13.35
C GLU A 335 2.28 -25.70 -12.33
N ALA A 336 2.53 -24.38 -12.44
CA ALA A 336 1.88 -23.39 -11.58
C ALA A 336 0.35 -23.45 -11.69
N LEU A 337 -0.21 -23.46 -12.91
CA LEU A 337 -1.66 -23.50 -13.13
C LEU A 337 -2.27 -24.88 -12.88
N GLY A 338 -1.50 -25.95 -13.05
CA GLY A 338 -1.91 -27.31 -12.74
C GLY A 338 -1.84 -27.67 -11.25
N HIS A 339 -1.16 -26.86 -10.44
CA HIS A 339 -1.07 -27.11 -9.01
C HIS A 339 -2.43 -26.93 -8.32
N GLY A 340 -2.83 -27.88 -7.47
CA GLY A 340 -4.16 -27.94 -6.90
C GLY A 340 -4.64 -26.68 -6.16
N ILE A 341 -3.70 -25.96 -5.52
CA ILE A 341 -4.01 -24.71 -4.78
C ILE A 341 -4.06 -23.45 -5.65
N THR A 342 -3.59 -23.49 -6.89
CA THR A 342 -3.44 -22.25 -7.70
C THR A 342 -4.77 -21.74 -8.22
N VAL A 343 -5.57 -22.59 -8.88
CA VAL A 343 -6.85 -22.17 -9.47
C VAL A 343 -7.81 -21.69 -8.38
N SER A 344 -7.86 -22.40 -7.24
CA SER A 344 -8.64 -21.99 -6.08
C SER A 344 -8.17 -20.63 -5.55
N SER A 345 -6.86 -20.39 -5.48
CA SER A 345 -6.30 -19.14 -4.97
C SER A 345 -6.58 -17.94 -5.88
N ILE A 346 -6.59 -18.11 -7.18
CA ILE A 346 -7.00 -17.08 -8.14
C ILE A 346 -8.47 -16.72 -7.90
N ARG A 347 -9.35 -17.73 -7.82
CA ARG A 347 -10.78 -17.52 -7.54
C ARG A 347 -11.00 -16.84 -6.18
N ASN A 348 -10.28 -17.26 -5.15
CA ASN A 348 -10.35 -16.68 -3.80
C ASN A 348 -9.92 -15.21 -3.80
N SER A 349 -8.78 -14.90 -4.42
CA SER A 349 -8.31 -13.50 -4.50
C SER A 349 -9.29 -12.61 -5.26
N LEU A 350 -9.84 -13.08 -6.39
CA LEU A 350 -10.87 -12.35 -7.12
C LEU A 350 -12.12 -12.15 -6.26
N GLY A 351 -12.60 -13.19 -5.59
CA GLY A 351 -13.77 -13.14 -4.72
C GLY A 351 -13.59 -12.20 -3.54
N PHE A 352 -12.50 -12.34 -2.78
CA PHE A 352 -12.23 -11.49 -1.61
C PHE A 352 -12.01 -10.03 -2.01
N SER A 353 -11.28 -9.77 -3.10
CA SER A 353 -11.05 -8.41 -3.58
C SER A 353 -12.33 -7.75 -4.12
N LEU A 354 -13.18 -8.51 -4.79
CA LEU A 354 -14.49 -8.03 -5.25
C LEU A 354 -15.42 -7.71 -4.08
N LEU A 355 -15.49 -8.59 -3.08
CA LEU A 355 -16.29 -8.35 -1.88
C LEU A 355 -15.78 -7.16 -1.07
N ALA A 356 -14.46 -7.03 -0.92
CA ALA A 356 -13.84 -5.86 -0.29
C ALA A 356 -14.11 -4.56 -1.08
N MET A 357 -14.07 -4.61 -2.40
CA MET A 357 -14.43 -3.48 -3.26
C MET A 357 -15.90 -3.07 -3.08
N ILE A 358 -16.83 -4.03 -3.05
CA ILE A 358 -18.26 -3.75 -2.80
C ILE A 358 -18.44 -3.15 -1.40
N PHE A 359 -17.78 -3.72 -0.38
CA PHE A 359 -17.78 -3.17 0.97
C PHE A 359 -17.32 -1.71 0.99
N THR A 360 -16.19 -1.41 0.36
CA THR A 360 -15.66 -0.02 0.33
C THR A 360 -16.53 0.92 -0.49
N LEU A 361 -17.17 0.46 -1.57
CA LEU A 361 -18.14 1.26 -2.32
C LEU A 361 -19.31 1.68 -1.44
N VAL A 362 -19.93 0.72 -0.75
CA VAL A 362 -21.11 1.00 0.09
C VAL A 362 -20.76 1.95 1.23
N PHE A 363 -19.76 1.61 2.04
CA PHE A 363 -19.40 2.40 3.22
C PHE A 363 -18.62 3.66 2.87
N GLY A 364 -17.75 3.61 1.86
CA GLY A 364 -16.95 4.78 1.43
C GLY A 364 -17.81 5.89 0.80
N ILE A 365 -18.79 5.54 -0.03
CA ILE A 365 -19.77 6.52 -0.54
C ILE A 365 -20.58 7.10 0.62
N GLY A 366 -21.05 6.27 1.56
CA GLY A 366 -21.79 6.72 2.74
C GLY A 366 -21.01 7.72 3.58
N ILE A 367 -19.74 7.39 3.90
CA ILE A 367 -18.84 8.27 4.66
C ILE A 367 -18.59 9.57 3.90
N ALA A 368 -18.23 9.51 2.61
CA ALA A 368 -17.98 10.68 1.78
C ALA A 368 -19.21 11.58 1.69
N PHE A 369 -20.39 10.99 1.58
CA PHE A 369 -21.65 11.75 1.53
C PHE A 369 -21.92 12.47 2.85
N VAL A 370 -21.71 11.81 3.98
CA VAL A 370 -21.86 12.42 5.31
C VAL A 370 -20.84 13.56 5.50
N THR A 371 -19.59 13.34 5.14
CA THR A 371 -18.51 14.32 5.36
C THR A 371 -18.63 15.55 4.47
N VAL A 372 -19.05 15.39 3.20
CA VAL A 372 -19.11 16.49 2.21
C VAL A 372 -20.49 17.17 2.19
N ARG A 373 -21.59 16.40 2.28
CA ARG A 373 -22.96 16.89 2.07
C ARG A 373 -23.79 17.11 3.35
N SER A 374 -23.26 16.71 4.53
CA SER A 374 -24.01 16.92 5.77
C SER A 374 -23.36 17.97 6.66
N ASN A 375 -24.20 18.59 7.52
CA ASN A 375 -23.76 19.53 8.56
C ASN A 375 -23.81 18.87 9.96
N LEU A 376 -23.57 17.55 10.04
CA LEU A 376 -23.52 16.85 11.32
C LEU A 376 -22.30 17.29 12.14
N ARG A 377 -22.52 17.50 13.46
CA ARG A 377 -21.49 18.02 14.39
C ARG A 377 -20.21 17.15 14.41
N PHE A 378 -20.33 15.83 14.28
CA PHE A 378 -19.22 14.88 14.39
C PHE A 378 -18.74 14.32 13.03
N ARG A 379 -19.08 14.96 11.90
CA ARG A 379 -18.64 14.50 10.57
C ARG A 379 -17.12 14.45 10.42
N GLY A 380 -16.38 15.36 11.09
CA GLY A 380 -14.93 15.35 11.09
C GLY A 380 -14.32 14.18 11.86
N LEU A 381 -14.99 13.70 12.92
CA LEU A 381 -14.59 12.47 13.61
C LEU A 381 -14.71 11.25 12.68
N LEU A 382 -15.84 11.14 11.95
CA LEU A 382 -16.04 10.05 10.99
C LEU A 382 -15.00 10.08 9.87
N ASP A 383 -14.69 11.27 9.32
CA ASP A 383 -13.61 11.41 8.32
C ASP A 383 -12.26 10.99 8.90
N GLY A 384 -11.92 11.44 10.11
CA GLY A 384 -10.70 11.05 10.80
C GLY A 384 -10.59 9.54 11.03
N LEU A 385 -11.66 8.92 11.55
CA LEU A 385 -11.70 7.47 11.78
C LEU A 385 -11.58 6.67 10.47
N ALA A 386 -12.22 7.15 9.40
CA ALA A 386 -12.13 6.50 8.09
C ALA A 386 -10.72 6.58 7.48
N MET A 387 -9.87 7.54 7.90
CA MET A 387 -8.48 7.66 7.42
C MET A 387 -7.47 6.90 8.30
N LEU A 388 -7.81 6.57 9.54
CA LEU A 388 -6.89 5.86 10.45
C LEU A 388 -6.34 4.53 9.91
N PRO A 389 -7.08 3.73 9.12
CA PRO A 389 -6.53 2.47 8.57
C PRO A 389 -5.27 2.65 7.73
N LEU A 390 -5.00 3.86 7.18
CA LEU A 390 -3.73 4.16 6.49
C LEU A 390 -2.52 4.16 7.44
N ALA A 391 -2.74 4.50 8.70
CA ALA A 391 -1.69 4.56 9.73
C ALA A 391 -1.51 3.23 10.47
N VAL A 392 -2.46 2.29 10.31
CA VAL A 392 -2.41 0.99 10.99
C VAL A 392 -1.80 -0.06 10.06
N PRO A 393 -0.70 -0.71 10.49
CA PRO A 393 -0.08 -1.78 9.72
C PRO A 393 -1.02 -2.97 9.46
N GLY A 394 -0.90 -3.62 8.29
CA GLY A 394 -1.69 -4.80 7.96
C GLY A 394 -1.49 -5.94 8.95
N LEU A 395 -0.26 -6.18 9.33
CA LEU A 395 0.08 -7.20 10.33
C LEU A 395 -0.64 -6.96 11.69
N VAL A 396 -0.76 -5.69 12.11
CA VAL A 396 -1.47 -5.30 13.33
C VAL A 396 -2.97 -5.58 13.19
N MET A 397 -3.55 -5.24 12.03
CA MET A 397 -4.96 -5.53 11.74
C MET A 397 -5.23 -7.03 11.72
N ALA A 398 -4.41 -7.82 11.03
CA ALA A 398 -4.52 -9.26 10.98
C ALA A 398 -4.44 -9.89 12.38
N SER A 399 -3.50 -9.42 13.23
CA SER A 399 -3.39 -9.85 14.62
C SER A 399 -4.66 -9.56 15.43
N GLY A 400 -5.29 -8.40 15.17
CA GLY A 400 -6.56 -8.02 15.78
C GLY A 400 -7.71 -8.94 15.35
N TYR A 401 -7.78 -9.30 14.07
CA TYR A 401 -8.79 -10.24 13.58
C TYR A 401 -8.56 -11.67 14.07
N LEU A 402 -7.30 -12.10 14.23
CA LEU A 402 -6.99 -13.38 14.89
C LEU A 402 -7.48 -13.38 16.35
N ALA A 403 -7.24 -12.30 17.09
CA ALA A 403 -7.71 -12.14 18.46
C ALA A 403 -9.24 -12.10 18.54
N LEU A 404 -9.90 -11.39 17.61
CA LEU A 404 -11.37 -11.33 17.52
C LEU A 404 -11.96 -12.70 17.18
N SER A 405 -11.41 -13.40 16.20
CA SER A 405 -11.83 -14.75 15.84
C SER A 405 -11.70 -15.70 17.03
N SER A 406 -10.57 -15.68 17.73
CA SER A 406 -10.37 -16.49 18.94
C SER A 406 -11.37 -16.15 20.04
N LEU A 407 -11.69 -14.86 20.24
CA LEU A 407 -12.70 -14.45 21.21
C LEU A 407 -14.09 -14.99 20.85
N LEU A 408 -14.50 -14.82 19.59
CA LEU A 408 -15.83 -15.23 19.12
C LEU A 408 -15.98 -16.75 19.07
N SER A 409 -14.99 -17.48 18.58
CA SER A 409 -15.03 -18.96 18.48
C SER A 409 -15.06 -19.65 19.85
N ASN A 410 -14.60 -18.98 20.90
CA ASN A 410 -14.67 -19.49 22.28
C ASN A 410 -16.03 -19.23 22.96
N LEU A 411 -16.91 -18.41 22.37
CA LEU A 411 -18.27 -18.26 22.90
C LEU A 411 -19.04 -19.56 22.72
N GLU A 412 -19.73 -20.00 23.76
CA GLU A 412 -20.46 -21.26 23.76
C GLU A 412 -21.50 -21.33 22.63
N THR A 413 -22.22 -20.24 22.39
CA THR A 413 -23.20 -20.11 21.29
C THR A 413 -22.55 -20.27 19.90
N VAL A 414 -21.35 -19.79 19.70
CA VAL A 414 -20.62 -19.93 18.43
C VAL A 414 -20.03 -21.32 18.30
N ARG A 415 -19.40 -21.83 19.36
CA ARG A 415 -18.76 -23.14 19.40
C ARG A 415 -19.74 -24.27 19.14
N ASN A 416 -20.97 -24.14 19.62
CA ASN A 416 -22.01 -25.15 19.46
C ASN A 416 -22.80 -25.03 18.14
N SER A 417 -22.57 -24.00 17.33
CA SER A 417 -23.23 -23.81 16.04
C SER A 417 -22.23 -23.90 14.88
N PRO A 418 -22.27 -24.96 14.06
CA PRO A 418 -21.38 -25.10 12.89
C PRO A 418 -21.45 -23.92 11.93
N ALA A 419 -22.64 -23.32 11.74
CA ALA A 419 -22.81 -22.14 10.87
C ALA A 419 -22.12 -20.89 11.43
N LEU A 420 -22.23 -20.63 12.74
CA LEU A 420 -21.57 -19.51 13.39
C LEU A 420 -20.05 -19.74 13.49
N LEU A 421 -19.62 -20.98 13.75
CA LEU A 421 -18.21 -21.33 13.75
C LEU A 421 -17.60 -21.12 12.35
N ASN A 422 -18.27 -21.57 11.29
CA ASN A 422 -17.84 -21.31 9.91
C ASN A 422 -17.79 -19.82 9.56
N LEU A 423 -18.56 -18.96 10.23
CA LEU A 423 -18.55 -17.51 9.99
C LEU A 423 -17.47 -16.78 10.80
N PHE A 424 -17.23 -17.18 12.04
CA PHE A 424 -16.45 -16.41 13.02
C PHE A 424 -15.12 -17.05 13.40
N ASP A 425 -14.81 -18.27 12.96
CA ASP A 425 -13.53 -18.90 13.22
C ASP A 425 -12.63 -18.86 11.97
N VAL A 426 -11.56 -18.07 12.04
CA VAL A 426 -10.54 -17.93 10.98
C VAL A 426 -9.94 -19.29 10.59
N LYS A 427 -9.77 -20.20 11.54
CA LYS A 427 -9.22 -21.54 11.28
C LYS A 427 -10.16 -22.40 10.46
N THR A 428 -11.46 -22.18 10.57
CA THR A 428 -12.48 -22.88 9.80
C THR A 428 -12.73 -22.19 8.46
N ASN A 429 -12.98 -20.86 8.47
CA ASN A 429 -13.23 -20.08 7.27
C ASN A 429 -12.80 -18.62 7.45
N PRO A 430 -11.68 -18.17 6.86
CA PRO A 430 -11.16 -16.82 7.01
C PRO A 430 -11.87 -15.76 6.16
N THR A 431 -12.85 -16.14 5.31
CA THR A 431 -13.44 -15.25 4.30
C THR A 431 -13.94 -13.94 4.87
N LEU A 432 -14.72 -13.98 5.96
CA LEU A 432 -15.25 -12.76 6.58
C LEU A 432 -14.13 -11.82 7.01
N PHE A 433 -13.12 -12.33 7.69
CA PHE A 433 -12.02 -11.54 8.23
C PHE A 433 -11.08 -11.03 7.14
N LEU A 434 -10.84 -11.81 6.08
CA LEU A 434 -10.09 -11.37 4.91
C LEU A 434 -10.81 -10.22 4.18
N VAL A 435 -12.11 -10.35 3.95
CA VAL A 435 -12.92 -9.30 3.30
C VAL A 435 -12.95 -8.02 4.14
N LEU A 436 -13.12 -8.15 5.47
CA LEU A 436 -13.08 -7.00 6.38
C LEU A 436 -11.69 -6.36 6.43
N ALA A 437 -10.62 -7.16 6.53
CA ALA A 437 -9.25 -6.67 6.54
C ALA A 437 -8.94 -5.88 5.26
N TYR A 438 -9.21 -6.46 4.10
CA TYR A 438 -9.00 -5.80 2.82
C TYR A 438 -9.87 -4.55 2.67
N GLY A 439 -11.17 -4.66 3.00
CA GLY A 439 -12.12 -3.57 2.86
C GLY A 439 -11.80 -2.38 3.75
N ILE A 440 -11.55 -2.61 5.03
CA ILE A 440 -11.25 -1.52 5.98
C ILE A 440 -9.95 -0.83 5.65
N ARG A 441 -8.90 -1.57 5.32
CA ARG A 441 -7.61 -0.96 4.94
C ARG A 441 -7.67 -0.17 3.63
N ARG A 442 -8.58 -0.50 2.73
CA ARG A 442 -8.76 0.20 1.43
C ARG A 442 -9.88 1.23 1.47
N LEU A 443 -10.65 1.29 2.56
CA LEU A 443 -11.73 2.26 2.75
C LEU A 443 -11.31 3.72 2.51
N PRO A 444 -10.13 4.19 3.00
CA PRO A 444 -9.66 5.55 2.76
C PRO A 444 -9.59 5.94 1.28
N TYR A 445 -9.17 5.03 0.39
CA TYR A 445 -9.07 5.31 -1.05
C TYR A 445 -10.44 5.60 -1.65
N MET A 446 -11.45 4.79 -1.32
CA MET A 446 -12.81 4.99 -1.78
C MET A 446 -13.42 6.27 -1.19
N VAL A 447 -13.24 6.52 0.11
CA VAL A 447 -13.75 7.73 0.77
C VAL A 447 -13.18 8.99 0.12
N ARG A 448 -11.87 9.05 -0.12
CA ARG A 448 -11.23 10.20 -0.76
C ARG A 448 -11.66 10.37 -2.21
N SER A 449 -11.74 9.28 -2.96
CA SER A 449 -12.19 9.32 -4.36
C SER A 449 -13.64 9.80 -4.48
N ALA A 450 -14.55 9.26 -3.67
CA ALA A 450 -15.95 9.67 -3.64
C ALA A 450 -16.10 11.13 -3.15
N ALA A 451 -15.35 11.53 -2.11
CA ALA A 451 -15.36 12.90 -1.59
C ALA A 451 -14.88 13.91 -2.65
N ALA A 452 -13.81 13.60 -3.39
CA ALA A 452 -13.33 14.44 -4.47
C ALA A 452 -14.40 14.60 -5.58
N GLY A 453 -15.08 13.52 -5.96
CA GLY A 453 -16.20 13.59 -6.90
C GLY A 453 -17.35 14.47 -6.40
N LEU A 454 -17.73 14.29 -5.13
CA LEU A 454 -18.79 15.09 -4.53
C LEU A 454 -18.43 16.59 -4.40
N GLN A 455 -17.16 16.91 -4.11
CA GLN A 455 -16.70 18.29 -4.04
C GLN A 455 -16.67 19.00 -5.39
N GLN A 456 -16.51 18.27 -6.49
CA GLN A 456 -16.52 18.81 -7.84
C GLN A 456 -17.93 18.95 -8.42
N THR A 457 -18.96 18.39 -7.79
CA THR A 457 -20.35 18.48 -8.23
C THR A 457 -21.11 19.52 -7.38
N SER A 458 -21.94 20.37 -8.06
CA SER A 458 -22.75 21.36 -7.32
C SER A 458 -23.84 20.68 -6.49
N ALA A 459 -24.01 21.12 -5.25
CA ALA A 459 -25.10 20.67 -4.38
C ALA A 459 -26.48 21.15 -4.89
N GLU A 460 -26.50 22.23 -5.66
CA GLU A 460 -27.74 22.81 -6.23
C GLU A 460 -28.52 21.82 -7.12
N LEU A 461 -27.83 20.89 -7.78
CA LEU A 461 -28.49 19.84 -8.58
C LEU A 461 -29.32 18.89 -7.70
N GLU A 462 -28.81 18.57 -6.51
CA GLU A 462 -29.52 17.74 -5.54
C GLU A 462 -30.70 18.52 -4.91
N GLU A 463 -30.52 19.81 -4.66
CA GLU A 463 -31.54 20.71 -4.12
C GLU A 463 -32.67 20.94 -5.14
N SER A 464 -32.34 21.17 -6.41
CA SER A 464 -33.31 21.31 -7.50
C SER A 464 -34.15 20.05 -7.68
N ALA A 465 -33.52 18.87 -7.60
CA ALA A 465 -34.26 17.61 -7.65
C ALA A 465 -35.22 17.44 -6.45
N ALA A 466 -34.78 17.84 -5.25
CA ALA A 466 -35.62 17.79 -4.06
C ALA A 466 -36.80 18.76 -4.17
N ASN A 467 -36.62 19.95 -4.75
CA ASN A 467 -37.68 20.92 -5.01
C ASN A 467 -38.72 20.39 -6.03
N LEU A 468 -38.28 19.54 -6.97
CA LEU A 468 -39.13 18.83 -7.91
C LEU A 468 -39.78 17.56 -7.31
N GLY A 469 -39.64 17.33 -6.01
CA GLY A 469 -40.26 16.21 -5.29
C GLY A 469 -39.46 14.90 -5.31
N ALA A 470 -38.22 14.90 -5.79
CA ALA A 470 -37.40 13.68 -5.77
C ALA A 470 -37.05 13.28 -4.32
N SER A 471 -37.21 11.99 -4.02
CA SER A 471 -36.70 11.45 -2.74
C SER A 471 -35.17 11.44 -2.72
N PRO A 472 -34.52 11.45 -1.52
CA PRO A 472 -33.06 11.43 -1.41
C PRO A 472 -32.40 10.25 -2.14
N GLY A 473 -33.04 9.07 -2.15
CA GLY A 473 -32.54 7.90 -2.86
C GLY A 473 -32.63 8.04 -4.38
N VAL A 474 -33.68 8.70 -4.88
CA VAL A 474 -33.83 8.99 -6.33
C VAL A 474 -32.78 10.02 -6.77
N SER A 475 -32.60 11.10 -5.99
CA SER A 475 -31.55 12.10 -6.26
C SER A 475 -30.16 11.47 -6.26
N LEU A 476 -29.84 10.64 -5.25
CA LEU A 476 -28.58 9.93 -5.19
C LEU A 476 -28.36 9.05 -6.43
N ARG A 477 -29.33 8.20 -6.78
CA ARG A 477 -29.20 7.22 -7.86
C ARG A 477 -29.19 7.87 -9.26
N ARG A 478 -30.03 8.91 -9.50
CA ARG A 478 -30.23 9.48 -10.84
C ARG A 478 -29.37 10.70 -11.13
N ILE A 479 -28.83 11.36 -10.09
CA ILE A 479 -28.03 12.59 -10.25
C ILE A 479 -26.64 12.40 -9.68
N THR A 480 -26.50 12.17 -8.38
CA THR A 480 -25.21 12.20 -7.70
C THR A 480 -24.29 11.06 -8.16
N LEU A 481 -24.75 9.80 -8.12
CA LEU A 481 -23.93 8.65 -8.52
C LEU A 481 -23.45 8.71 -9.98
N PRO A 482 -24.31 9.04 -10.98
CA PRO A 482 -23.84 9.19 -12.36
C PRO A 482 -22.78 10.28 -12.54
N LEU A 483 -22.91 11.41 -11.83
CA LEU A 483 -21.94 12.51 -11.92
C LEU A 483 -20.57 12.16 -11.34
N ILE A 484 -20.52 11.37 -10.28
CA ILE A 484 -19.27 10.97 -9.63
C ILE A 484 -18.75 9.59 -10.06
N THR A 485 -19.39 8.95 -11.05
CA THR A 485 -19.09 7.57 -11.48
C THR A 485 -17.60 7.37 -11.80
N ALA A 486 -16.96 8.32 -12.49
CA ALA A 486 -15.54 8.22 -12.82
C ALA A 486 -14.65 8.13 -11.55
N HIS A 487 -14.99 8.90 -10.50
CA HIS A 487 -14.30 8.86 -9.22
C HIS A 487 -14.55 7.55 -8.48
N LEU A 488 -15.80 7.04 -8.52
CA LEU A 488 -16.14 5.76 -7.89
C LEU A 488 -15.42 4.60 -8.56
N ILE A 489 -15.34 4.58 -9.89
CA ILE A 489 -14.61 3.54 -10.62
C ILE A 489 -13.12 3.60 -10.26
N ALA A 490 -12.52 4.78 -10.19
CA ALA A 490 -11.12 4.91 -9.80
C ALA A 490 -10.85 4.40 -8.38
N GLY A 491 -11.69 4.79 -7.40
CA GLY A 491 -11.60 4.28 -6.03
C GLY A 491 -11.80 2.76 -5.94
N ALA A 492 -12.76 2.23 -6.73
CA ALA A 492 -13.03 0.79 -6.81
C ALA A 492 -11.85 0.00 -7.37
N LEU A 493 -11.24 0.50 -8.46
CA LEU A 493 -10.07 -0.13 -9.07
C LEU A 493 -8.86 -0.12 -8.16
N LEU A 494 -8.61 0.99 -7.45
CA LEU A 494 -7.54 1.05 -6.45
C LEU A 494 -7.79 0.05 -5.32
N THR A 495 -9.02 -0.01 -4.79
CA THR A 495 -9.39 -0.98 -3.76
C THR A 495 -9.18 -2.40 -4.24
N PHE A 496 -9.69 -2.74 -5.42
CA PHE A 496 -9.57 -4.08 -6.01
C PHE A 496 -8.10 -4.47 -6.21
N SER A 497 -7.32 -3.62 -6.88
CA SER A 497 -5.91 -3.90 -7.17
C SER A 497 -5.06 -4.09 -5.91
N PHE A 498 -5.21 -3.20 -4.93
CA PHE A 498 -4.48 -3.33 -3.67
C PHE A 498 -4.95 -4.50 -2.82
N SER A 499 -6.22 -4.93 -2.93
CA SER A 499 -6.72 -6.13 -2.26
C SER A 499 -6.17 -7.40 -2.90
N MET A 500 -6.07 -7.46 -4.23
CA MET A 500 -5.44 -8.58 -4.95
C MET A 500 -3.96 -8.78 -4.56
N LEU A 501 -3.26 -7.70 -4.23
CA LEU A 501 -1.84 -7.70 -3.86
C LEU A 501 -1.60 -7.77 -2.35
N GLU A 502 -2.65 -7.92 -1.54
CA GLU A 502 -2.49 -7.92 -0.09
C GLU A 502 -1.71 -9.15 0.39
N VAL A 503 -0.64 -8.90 1.13
CA VAL A 503 0.29 -9.95 1.59
C VAL A 503 0.11 -10.24 3.07
N SER A 504 0.20 -9.21 3.92
CA SER A 504 0.24 -9.39 5.38
C SER A 504 -1.03 -10.06 5.94
N ASP A 505 -2.20 -9.54 5.54
CA ASP A 505 -3.49 -10.11 5.96
C ASP A 505 -3.68 -11.51 5.37
N SER A 506 -3.28 -11.72 4.10
CA SER A 506 -3.34 -13.01 3.43
C SER A 506 -2.50 -14.09 4.11
N LEU A 507 -1.24 -13.77 4.44
CA LEU A 507 -0.31 -14.70 5.08
C LEU A 507 -0.75 -15.07 6.48
N MET A 508 -1.36 -14.13 7.22
CA MET A 508 -1.77 -14.31 8.61
C MET A 508 -3.12 -15.01 8.76
N LEU A 509 -4.13 -14.59 7.97
CA LEU A 509 -5.50 -15.03 8.14
C LEU A 509 -5.83 -16.29 7.35
N ALA A 510 -5.28 -16.46 6.14
CA ALA A 510 -5.55 -17.65 5.34
C ALA A 510 -4.69 -18.84 5.82
N GLN A 511 -5.25 -19.64 6.75
CA GLN A 511 -4.54 -20.77 7.37
C GLN A 511 -4.80 -22.12 6.68
N ARG A 512 -5.88 -22.25 5.88
CA ARG A 512 -6.23 -23.46 5.13
C ARG A 512 -6.07 -23.26 3.64
N GLU A 513 -5.54 -24.24 2.94
CA GLU A 513 -5.23 -24.20 1.51
C GLU A 513 -6.43 -23.83 0.63
N GLU A 514 -7.62 -24.31 0.99
CA GLU A 514 -8.86 -24.04 0.26
C GLU A 514 -9.23 -22.54 0.18
N PHE A 515 -8.72 -21.72 1.13
CA PHE A 515 -8.96 -20.28 1.22
C PHE A 515 -7.74 -19.43 0.88
N TYR A 516 -6.64 -20.01 0.42
CA TYR A 516 -5.44 -19.23 0.10
C TYR A 516 -5.72 -18.19 -0.98
N PRO A 517 -5.41 -16.90 -0.74
CA PRO A 517 -5.28 -15.91 -1.79
C PRO A 517 -4.01 -16.15 -2.61
N ILE A 518 -3.94 -15.55 -3.81
CA ILE A 518 -2.82 -15.73 -4.74
C ILE A 518 -1.46 -15.36 -4.11
N THR A 519 -1.42 -14.32 -3.28
CA THR A 519 -0.19 -13.89 -2.58
C THR A 519 0.31 -14.92 -1.58
N LYS A 520 -0.60 -15.56 -0.85
CA LYS A 520 -0.27 -16.66 0.05
C LYS A 520 0.21 -17.89 -0.74
N THR A 521 -0.47 -18.22 -1.83
CA THR A 521 -0.07 -19.33 -2.70
C THR A 521 1.30 -19.13 -3.33
N ILE A 522 1.62 -17.92 -3.80
CA ILE A 522 2.98 -17.60 -4.31
C ILE A 522 4.03 -17.86 -3.22
N TYR A 523 3.75 -17.47 -1.97
CA TYR A 523 4.66 -17.72 -0.86
C TYR A 523 4.82 -19.23 -0.58
N GLU A 524 3.74 -20.00 -0.52
CA GLU A 524 3.79 -21.45 -0.28
C GLU A 524 4.50 -22.18 -1.43
N LEU A 525 4.21 -21.82 -2.69
CA LEU A 525 4.94 -22.37 -3.84
C LEU A 525 6.43 -22.06 -3.79
N PHE A 526 6.80 -20.83 -3.37
CA PHE A 526 8.21 -20.45 -3.23
C PHE A 526 8.97 -21.34 -2.23
N GLN A 527 8.29 -21.85 -1.21
CA GLN A 527 8.88 -22.73 -0.19
C GLN A 527 9.17 -24.16 -0.72
N LEU A 528 8.65 -24.53 -1.90
CA LEU A 528 8.90 -25.85 -2.48
C LEU A 528 10.38 -25.97 -2.88
N ILE A 529 10.99 -27.11 -2.50
CA ILE A 529 12.40 -27.36 -2.77
C ILE A 529 12.60 -27.62 -4.27
N GLY A 530 13.62 -27.01 -4.85
CA GLY A 530 14.03 -27.25 -6.25
C GLY A 530 13.28 -26.39 -7.27
N THR A 531 11.98 -26.59 -7.46
CA THR A 531 11.18 -25.92 -8.49
C THR A 531 10.47 -24.67 -7.99
N GLY A 532 10.32 -24.49 -6.68
CA GLY A 532 9.45 -23.51 -6.05
C GLY A 532 9.60 -22.08 -6.55
N LYS A 533 10.83 -21.57 -6.63
CA LYS A 533 11.06 -20.19 -7.11
C LYS A 533 10.59 -19.95 -8.56
N TYR A 534 10.65 -20.98 -9.43
CA TYR A 534 10.26 -20.88 -10.84
C TYR A 534 8.73 -20.85 -10.98
N ILE A 535 8.05 -21.76 -10.26
CA ILE A 535 6.60 -21.88 -10.24
C ILE A 535 5.97 -20.63 -9.59
N ALA A 536 6.52 -20.19 -8.45
CA ALA A 536 6.09 -18.97 -7.77
C ALA A 536 6.28 -17.73 -8.66
N SER A 537 7.39 -17.66 -9.42
CA SER A 537 7.61 -16.59 -10.40
C SER A 537 6.59 -16.63 -11.53
N ALA A 538 6.25 -17.80 -12.06
CA ALA A 538 5.23 -17.94 -13.10
C ALA A 538 3.85 -17.46 -12.63
N LEU A 539 3.43 -17.84 -11.41
CA LEU A 539 2.18 -17.35 -10.83
C LEU A 539 2.24 -15.83 -10.52
N GLY A 540 3.40 -15.33 -10.08
CA GLY A 540 3.64 -13.90 -9.87
C GLY A 540 3.53 -13.08 -11.15
N VAL A 541 4.09 -13.55 -12.26
CA VAL A 541 3.98 -12.91 -13.59
C VAL A 541 2.53 -12.94 -14.08
N TRP A 542 1.81 -14.04 -13.87
CA TRP A 542 0.39 -14.11 -14.18
C TRP A 542 -0.40 -13.05 -13.42
N ALA A 543 -0.17 -12.92 -12.11
CA ALA A 543 -0.84 -11.92 -11.28
C ALA A 543 -0.49 -10.49 -11.72
N MET A 544 0.78 -10.23 -12.04
CA MET A 544 1.24 -8.93 -12.56
C MET A 544 0.56 -8.59 -13.88
N LEU A 545 0.50 -9.52 -14.83
CA LEU A 545 -0.16 -9.32 -16.12
C LEU A 545 -1.65 -9.05 -15.95
N PHE A 546 -2.32 -9.83 -15.11
CA PHE A 546 -3.74 -9.64 -14.81
C PHE A 546 -4.03 -8.23 -14.28
N LEU A 547 -3.22 -7.75 -13.32
CA LEU A 547 -3.37 -6.41 -12.75
C LEU A 547 -3.04 -5.31 -13.76
N ALA A 548 -1.97 -5.47 -14.54
CA ALA A 548 -1.61 -4.52 -15.59
C ALA A 548 -2.75 -4.38 -16.61
N VAL A 549 -3.31 -5.50 -17.08
CA VAL A 549 -4.45 -5.50 -18.02
C VAL A 549 -5.68 -4.86 -17.39
N THR A 550 -5.98 -5.16 -16.12
CA THR A 550 -7.12 -4.57 -15.40
C THR A 550 -6.98 -3.05 -15.27
N LEU A 551 -5.80 -2.56 -14.86
CA LEU A 551 -5.55 -1.14 -14.65
C LEU A 551 -5.49 -0.37 -15.98
N VAL A 552 -4.77 -0.89 -16.97
CA VAL A 552 -4.66 -0.25 -18.31
C VAL A 552 -6.00 -0.31 -19.04
N GLY A 553 -6.66 -1.47 -19.05
CA GLY A 553 -7.97 -1.63 -19.68
C GLY A 553 -9.01 -0.67 -19.10
N SER A 554 -9.03 -0.53 -17.78
CA SER A 554 -9.91 0.42 -17.10
C SER A 554 -9.55 1.87 -17.43
N SER A 555 -8.28 2.21 -17.53
CA SER A 555 -7.81 3.54 -17.92
C SER A 555 -8.25 3.88 -19.35
N LEU A 556 -8.17 2.93 -20.27
CA LEU A 556 -8.61 3.12 -21.66
C LEU A 556 -10.13 3.26 -21.77
N LEU A 557 -10.90 2.47 -21.01
CA LEU A 557 -12.36 2.51 -21.00
C LEU A 557 -12.91 3.83 -20.43
N LEU A 558 -12.25 4.38 -19.41
CA LEU A 558 -12.68 5.61 -18.75
C LEU A 558 -12.14 6.90 -19.42
N GLY A 559 -11.22 6.76 -20.40
CA GLY A 559 -10.67 7.85 -21.18
C GLY A 559 -9.85 8.86 -20.35
N LYS A 560 -9.68 10.08 -20.89
CA LYS A 560 -8.86 11.16 -20.28
C LYS A 560 -9.25 11.56 -18.84
N LYS A 561 -10.40 11.12 -18.35
CA LYS A 561 -10.91 11.43 -17.00
C LYS A 561 -10.12 10.77 -15.88
N LEU A 562 -9.47 9.62 -16.13
CA LEU A 562 -8.63 8.96 -15.12
C LEU A 562 -7.30 9.67 -14.86
N GLY A 563 -6.71 10.27 -15.89
CA GLY A 563 -5.47 11.05 -15.75
C GLY A 563 -5.62 12.29 -14.85
N ALA A 564 -6.84 12.77 -14.66
CA ALA A 564 -7.15 13.86 -13.73
C ALA A 564 -7.21 13.41 -12.26
N LEU A 565 -7.50 12.12 -12.01
CA LEU A 565 -7.61 11.55 -10.65
C LEU A 565 -6.25 11.30 -9.97
N PHE A 566 -5.19 11.12 -10.77
CA PHE A 566 -3.82 11.05 -10.26
C PHE A 566 -3.14 12.41 -10.14
N ARG A 567 -3.88 13.50 -10.39
CA ARG A 567 -3.42 14.89 -10.29
C ARG A 567 -3.97 15.63 -9.06
N THR A 568 -4.60 14.94 -8.10
CA THR A 568 -5.07 15.56 -6.85
C THR A 568 -4.05 15.43 -5.74
#